data_093710d4fdfc931a58b4b0fda0cf8d70
#
_entry.id   093710d4fdfc931a58b4b0fda0cf8d70
#
_cell.length_a   1.000
_cell.length_b   1.000
_cell.length_c   1.000
_cell.angle_alpha   90.00
_cell.angle_beta   90.00
_cell.angle_gamma   90.00
#
_symmetry.space_group_name_H-M   'P 1'
#
loop_
_entity.id
_entity.type
_entity.pdbx_description
1 polymer ?
#
loop_
_entity_poly.entity_id
_entity_poly.type
_entity_poly.pdbx_seq_one_letter_code
_entity_poly.pdbx_strand_id
1 'polypeptide(L)'
;DPDGPYGQYFYIRPWHEGEKLPNNWRSYFGGSVWEKLPGHDDRVYLHLFHKKQPDLNWENPALREEIYRMVNWWLDKGLAGFRIDAIINIKKPVPLTVDYPADRPDGLCSAHRMLRGAVGLTDLLNELADRTFRPHNAFTIAELFDWRQEDLERYIGDHGCFDSIFDFAETVLNGSQKGWYDQKPVTPEQYKQTVFGVQKEVADIGYMANVIENHDEPRGVSRYLPEGECSPEAKKMLGGLSFMLRGLPFLYQGQELGLENVSFTDIAQVDDISTKDEYQVALNAGCTKEEALKAINRYSRDHARLPYPWSDAPQGGFTTGTPWLMVNPAYPVLNLAAEKQDENSVWHFYRRLIRLRKDPEYHETVVYGEFEAYLEEQHNLMAYYRKGDKTLLVAGNYQARPQWMKLPAPIRKVLVNNLPSLEEKDGGILLAGYQFLVLEIGCSEVLSK
;
A
#
# COMPACT_ATOMS: atom_id res chain seq x y z
N ASP A 1 -17.73 31.47 2.70
CA ASP A 1 -18.53 32.20 3.67
C ASP A 1 -18.74 31.34 4.92
N PRO A 2 -17.99 31.60 6.05
CA PRO A 2 -18.06 30.80 7.28
C PRO A 2 -19.39 30.96 8.03
N ASP A 3 -20.13 32.04 7.80
CA ASP A 3 -21.42 32.33 8.40
C ASP A 3 -22.61 31.96 7.49
N GLY A 4 -22.31 31.42 6.30
CA GLY A 4 -23.28 30.90 5.34
C GLY A 4 -23.78 29.48 5.68
N PRO A 5 -24.75 28.96 4.89
CA PRO A 5 -25.39 27.67 5.17
C PRO A 5 -24.45 26.46 5.23
N TYR A 6 -23.28 26.56 4.62
CA TYR A 6 -22.28 25.50 4.58
C TYR A 6 -21.08 25.76 5.51
N GLY A 7 -21.04 26.86 6.26
CA GLY A 7 -19.92 27.20 7.14
C GLY A 7 -19.68 26.14 8.21
N GLN A 8 -20.72 25.48 8.71
CA GLN A 8 -20.65 24.38 9.68
C GLN A 8 -20.23 23.04 9.08
N TYR A 9 -20.07 22.95 7.74
CA TYR A 9 -19.59 21.74 7.06
C TYR A 9 -18.08 21.57 7.19
N PHE A 10 -17.38 22.58 7.67
CA PHE A 10 -15.95 22.62 7.85
C PHE A 10 -15.58 22.94 9.30
N TYR A 11 -14.38 22.57 9.71
CA TYR A 11 -13.85 22.94 11.03
C TYR A 11 -13.22 24.32 10.95
N ILE A 12 -14.02 25.38 11.18
CA ILE A 12 -13.58 26.77 11.22
C ILE A 12 -13.59 27.24 12.68
N ARG A 13 -12.54 27.99 13.11
CA ARG A 13 -12.40 28.49 14.48
C ARG A 13 -12.01 29.97 14.48
N PRO A 14 -12.52 30.76 15.45
CA PRO A 14 -12.01 32.11 15.71
C PRO A 14 -10.51 32.05 16.01
N TRP A 15 -9.76 33.00 15.46
CA TRP A 15 -8.33 33.15 15.72
C TRP A 15 -7.85 34.50 15.21
N HIS A 16 -6.95 35.16 15.95
CA HIS A 16 -6.32 36.41 15.52
C HIS A 16 -4.80 36.20 15.44
N GLU A 17 -4.16 36.96 14.57
CA GLU A 17 -2.72 36.91 14.37
C GLU A 17 -1.97 37.18 15.68
N GLY A 18 -1.03 36.31 16.02
CA GLY A 18 -0.27 36.32 17.28
C GLY A 18 -0.87 35.49 18.41
N GLU A 19 -2.09 34.98 18.26
CA GLU A 19 -2.67 34.03 19.19
C GLU A 19 -2.14 32.62 18.95
N LYS A 20 -2.19 31.76 19.99
CA LYS A 20 -1.93 30.34 19.83
C LYS A 20 -2.99 29.71 18.92
N LEU A 21 -2.54 28.89 17.96
CA LEU A 21 -3.44 28.08 17.15
C LEU A 21 -4.26 27.12 18.03
N PRO A 22 -5.43 26.67 17.61
CA PRO A 22 -6.33 25.85 18.43
C PRO A 22 -5.69 24.60 19.02
N ASN A 23 -4.71 24.01 18.33
CA ASN A 23 -3.90 22.87 18.81
C ASN A 23 -2.56 22.81 18.10
N ASN A 24 -1.71 21.82 18.46
CA ASN A 24 -0.39 21.59 17.90
C ASN A 24 -0.33 20.42 16.91
N TRP A 25 -1.42 20.15 16.18
CA TRP A 25 -1.43 19.02 15.24
C TRP A 25 -0.69 19.38 13.94
N ARG A 26 -0.02 18.38 13.37
CA ARG A 26 0.76 18.49 12.14
C ARG A 26 0.00 17.89 10.96
N SER A 27 -0.04 18.64 9.86
CA SER A 27 -0.54 18.14 8.57
C SER A 27 0.34 17.00 8.03
N TYR A 28 -0.24 16.07 7.29
CA TYR A 28 0.50 15.02 6.58
C TYR A 28 1.55 15.57 5.61
N PHE A 29 1.33 16.78 5.08
CA PHE A 29 2.23 17.45 4.13
C PHE A 29 3.14 18.52 4.78
N GLY A 30 3.24 18.48 6.10
CA GLY A 30 4.10 19.40 6.85
C GLY A 30 3.37 20.63 7.38
N GLY A 31 3.95 21.22 8.43
CA GLY A 31 3.39 22.39 9.10
C GLY A 31 2.12 22.13 9.91
N SER A 32 1.51 23.18 10.42
CA SER A 32 0.27 23.11 11.20
C SER A 32 -0.91 22.65 10.36
N VAL A 33 -1.90 21.96 10.98
CA VAL A 33 -3.21 21.66 10.38
C VAL A 33 -4.13 22.87 10.28
N TRP A 34 -3.76 24.01 10.84
CA TRP A 34 -4.56 25.23 10.82
C TRP A 34 -3.97 26.26 9.86
N GLU A 35 -4.79 26.72 8.94
CA GLU A 35 -4.46 27.78 7.98
C GLU A 35 -5.45 28.94 8.12
N LYS A 36 -4.98 30.18 7.87
CA LYS A 36 -5.83 31.38 7.87
C LYS A 36 -6.89 31.26 6.77
N LEU A 37 -8.14 31.50 7.13
CA LEU A 37 -9.26 31.44 6.19
C LEU A 37 -9.14 32.60 5.18
N PRO A 38 -9.05 32.32 3.87
CA PRO A 38 -8.94 33.37 2.87
C PRO A 38 -10.06 34.42 2.96
N GLY A 39 -9.69 35.70 3.03
CA GLY A 39 -10.63 36.80 3.15
C GLY A 39 -11.14 37.08 4.57
N HIS A 40 -10.64 36.38 5.59
CA HIS A 40 -10.99 36.58 6.98
C HIS A 40 -9.74 36.68 7.85
N ASP A 41 -9.58 37.75 8.60
CA ASP A 41 -8.42 37.99 9.47
C ASP A 41 -8.62 37.45 10.89
N ASP A 42 -9.83 36.99 11.21
CA ASP A 42 -10.28 36.57 12.52
C ASP A 42 -10.58 35.06 12.62
N ARG A 43 -10.21 34.28 11.59
CA ARG A 43 -10.57 32.85 11.53
C ARG A 43 -9.50 31.98 10.89
N VAL A 44 -9.39 30.73 11.38
CA VAL A 44 -8.60 29.65 10.79
C VAL A 44 -9.50 28.45 10.48
N TYR A 45 -9.10 27.64 9.50
CA TYR A 45 -9.75 26.38 9.17
C TYR A 45 -8.78 25.21 9.29
N LEU A 46 -9.31 24.03 9.52
CA LEU A 46 -8.54 22.78 9.68
C LEU A 46 -8.36 22.07 8.35
N HIS A 47 -7.14 21.58 8.10
CA HIS A 47 -6.79 20.69 7.01
C HIS A 47 -5.74 19.65 7.46
N LEU A 48 -6.05 18.38 7.40
CA LEU A 48 -5.05 17.32 7.71
C LEU A 48 -4.08 17.09 6.55
N PHE A 49 -4.52 17.34 5.32
CA PHE A 49 -3.74 17.22 4.09
C PHE A 49 -3.31 18.59 3.57
N HIS A 50 -3.43 18.84 2.28
CA HIS A 50 -3.04 20.12 1.71
C HIS A 50 -4.00 21.25 2.13
N LYS A 51 -3.49 22.46 2.30
CA LYS A 51 -4.30 23.65 2.63
C LYS A 51 -5.45 23.96 1.66
N LYS A 52 -5.42 23.42 0.43
CA LYS A 52 -6.54 23.47 -0.52
C LYS A 52 -7.58 22.38 -0.29
N GLN A 53 -7.40 21.53 0.72
CA GLN A 53 -8.29 20.42 1.08
C GLN A 53 -8.80 20.62 2.52
N PRO A 54 -9.69 21.60 2.76
CA PRO A 54 -10.27 21.82 4.09
C PRO A 54 -11.02 20.56 4.54
N ASP A 55 -10.86 20.18 5.80
CA ASP A 55 -11.48 18.99 6.37
C ASP A 55 -12.97 19.16 6.58
N LEU A 56 -13.74 18.17 6.17
CA LEU A 56 -15.19 18.12 6.39
C LEU A 56 -15.50 17.75 7.84
N ASN A 57 -16.48 18.44 8.41
CA ASN A 57 -16.95 18.27 9.78
C ASN A 57 -17.95 17.09 9.88
N TRP A 58 -17.46 15.87 9.96
CA TRP A 58 -18.29 14.67 10.10
C TRP A 58 -19.11 14.59 11.40
N GLU A 59 -18.86 15.46 12.37
CA GLU A 59 -19.74 15.62 13.53
C GLU A 59 -21.10 16.27 13.15
N ASN A 60 -21.15 16.96 12.00
CA ASN A 60 -22.37 17.62 11.53
C ASN A 60 -23.28 16.64 10.77
N PRO A 61 -24.48 16.30 11.29
CA PRO A 61 -25.39 15.37 10.61
C PRO A 61 -25.86 15.85 9.25
N ALA A 62 -26.02 17.16 9.05
CA ALA A 62 -26.44 17.70 7.76
C ALA A 62 -25.37 17.48 6.67
N LEU A 63 -24.08 17.60 7.03
CA LEU A 63 -22.99 17.24 6.12
C LEU A 63 -23.06 15.75 5.76
N ARG A 64 -23.23 14.86 6.76
CA ARG A 64 -23.28 13.41 6.49
C ARG A 64 -24.41 13.07 5.53
N GLU A 65 -25.60 13.67 5.67
CA GLU A 65 -26.71 13.46 4.73
C GLU A 65 -26.36 13.90 3.30
N GLU A 66 -25.62 14.99 3.11
CA GLU A 66 -25.12 15.40 1.80
C GLU A 66 -24.15 14.38 1.20
N ILE A 67 -23.22 13.87 2.01
CA ILE A 67 -22.25 12.84 1.58
C ILE A 67 -23.01 11.55 1.18
N TYR A 68 -23.96 11.09 2.00
CA TYR A 68 -24.74 9.87 1.68
C TYR A 68 -25.55 10.04 0.41
N ARG A 69 -26.14 11.22 0.19
CA ARG A 69 -26.86 11.53 -1.06
C ARG A 69 -25.93 11.49 -2.26
N MET A 70 -24.72 12.04 -2.13
CA MET A 70 -23.71 12.02 -3.20
C MET A 70 -23.24 10.61 -3.50
N VAL A 71 -22.95 9.78 -2.48
CA VAL A 71 -22.53 8.39 -2.66
C VAL A 71 -23.65 7.57 -3.32
N ASN A 72 -24.88 7.67 -2.83
CA ASN A 72 -26.03 6.98 -3.39
C ASN A 72 -26.28 7.37 -4.84
N TRP A 73 -26.11 8.65 -5.19
CA TRP A 73 -26.27 9.11 -6.58
C TRP A 73 -25.33 8.38 -7.55
N TRP A 74 -24.11 8.06 -7.14
CA TRP A 74 -23.18 7.27 -7.94
C TRP A 74 -23.59 5.78 -8.01
N LEU A 75 -24.02 5.21 -6.89
CA LEU A 75 -24.48 3.84 -6.82
C LEU A 75 -25.74 3.63 -7.66
N ASP A 76 -26.71 4.56 -7.63
CA ASP A 76 -27.91 4.56 -8.46
C ASP A 76 -27.62 4.63 -9.97
N LYS A 77 -26.46 5.15 -10.36
CA LYS A 77 -25.96 5.11 -11.75
C LYS A 77 -25.33 3.78 -12.15
N GLY A 78 -25.26 2.81 -11.24
CA GLY A 78 -24.72 1.49 -11.52
C GLY A 78 -23.24 1.34 -11.17
N LEU A 79 -22.66 2.25 -10.36
CA LEU A 79 -21.31 2.03 -9.84
C LEU A 79 -21.32 0.81 -8.92
N ALA A 80 -20.37 -0.12 -9.14
CA ALA A 80 -20.33 -1.38 -8.40
C ALA A 80 -19.77 -1.25 -6.97
N GLY A 81 -19.06 -0.15 -6.66
CA GLY A 81 -18.48 0.05 -5.35
C GLY A 81 -17.46 1.18 -5.29
N PHE A 82 -16.74 1.28 -4.18
CA PHE A 82 -15.80 2.36 -3.91
C PHE A 82 -14.49 1.87 -3.29
N ARG A 83 -13.40 2.48 -3.70
CA ARG A 83 -12.19 2.60 -2.88
C ARG A 83 -12.33 3.90 -2.08
N ILE A 84 -12.21 3.80 -0.76
CA ILE A 84 -12.43 4.93 0.15
C ILE A 84 -11.09 5.39 0.69
N ASP A 85 -10.71 6.59 0.31
CA ASP A 85 -9.42 7.21 0.61
C ASP A 85 -9.34 7.67 2.07
N ALA A 86 -8.23 7.37 2.75
CA ALA A 86 -7.82 7.92 4.04
C ALA A 86 -8.96 8.05 5.08
N ILE A 87 -9.87 7.10 5.12
CA ILE A 87 -11.17 7.21 5.80
C ILE A 87 -11.08 7.36 7.33
N ILE A 88 -9.97 6.94 7.94
CA ILE A 88 -9.76 7.12 9.39
C ILE A 88 -9.74 8.60 9.78
N ASN A 89 -9.41 9.48 8.85
CA ASN A 89 -9.26 10.91 9.09
C ASN A 89 -10.58 11.66 9.22
N ILE A 90 -11.73 11.04 8.95
CA ILE A 90 -13.03 11.70 9.11
C ILE A 90 -13.36 12.00 10.57
N LYS A 91 -12.87 11.18 11.52
CA LYS A 91 -13.06 11.40 12.95
C LYS A 91 -11.87 12.10 13.57
N LYS A 92 -12.12 13.19 14.29
CA LYS A 92 -11.12 13.95 15.04
C LYS A 92 -11.32 13.76 16.53
N PRO A 93 -10.25 13.88 17.35
CA PRO A 93 -10.41 14.03 18.80
C PRO A 93 -11.25 15.28 19.14
N VAL A 94 -12.14 15.16 20.10
CA VAL A 94 -12.99 16.24 20.57
C VAL A 94 -12.70 16.47 22.07
N PRO A 95 -12.47 17.71 22.49
CA PRO A 95 -12.51 18.98 21.74
C PRO A 95 -11.28 19.19 20.84
N LEU A 96 -11.45 19.95 19.75
CA LEU A 96 -10.36 20.26 18.79
C LEU A 96 -9.22 21.11 19.36
N THR A 97 -9.28 21.47 20.63
CA THR A 97 -8.27 22.29 21.34
C THR A 97 -7.26 21.44 22.12
N VAL A 98 -7.30 20.12 21.95
CA VAL A 98 -6.38 19.22 22.66
C VAL A 98 -5.01 19.22 21.99
N ASP A 99 -3.98 19.58 22.76
CA ASP A 99 -2.58 19.37 22.39
C ASP A 99 -2.14 17.95 22.73
N TYR A 100 -1.28 17.39 21.91
CA TYR A 100 -0.57 16.13 22.19
C TYR A 100 0.94 16.38 22.30
N PRO A 101 1.69 15.52 23.01
CA PRO A 101 3.15 15.63 23.06
C PRO A 101 3.73 15.64 21.64
N ALA A 102 4.58 16.63 21.35
CA ALA A 102 5.26 16.73 20.06
C ALA A 102 6.11 15.48 19.78
N ASP A 103 6.10 15.01 18.56
CA ASP A 103 6.85 13.85 18.08
C ASP A 103 7.63 14.14 16.78
N ARG A 104 7.67 15.42 16.37
CA ARG A 104 8.42 15.91 15.23
C ARG A 104 9.36 17.05 15.61
N PRO A 105 10.45 17.27 14.84
CA PRO A 105 11.43 18.33 15.12
C PRO A 105 10.84 19.75 15.10
N ASP A 106 9.71 19.96 14.41
CA ASP A 106 8.99 21.23 14.33
C ASP A 106 8.14 21.55 15.58
N GLY A 107 8.13 20.67 16.59
CA GLY A 107 7.38 20.85 17.82
C GLY A 107 5.88 20.50 17.71
N LEU A 108 5.44 19.99 16.58
CA LEU A 108 4.08 19.59 16.36
C LEU A 108 3.86 18.09 16.63
N CYS A 109 2.60 17.67 16.78
CA CYS A 109 2.20 16.29 16.96
C CYS A 109 1.72 15.71 15.63
N SER A 110 2.28 14.57 15.20
CA SER A 110 1.87 13.89 13.97
C SER A 110 0.39 13.49 13.97
N ALA A 111 -0.21 13.42 12.79
CA ALA A 111 -1.60 13.02 12.60
C ALA A 111 -1.87 11.61 13.16
N HIS A 112 -0.97 10.64 12.96
CA HIS A 112 -1.09 9.29 13.53
C HIS A 112 -1.26 9.30 15.05
N ARG A 113 -0.48 10.11 15.74
CA ARG A 113 -0.57 10.20 17.20
C ARG A 113 -1.87 10.87 17.64
N MET A 114 -2.27 11.91 16.95
CA MET A 114 -3.51 12.64 17.21
C MET A 114 -4.73 11.73 17.01
N LEU A 115 -4.79 10.98 15.90
CA LEU A 115 -5.93 10.13 15.56
C LEU A 115 -6.17 9.00 16.57
N ARG A 116 -5.15 8.55 17.30
CA ARG A 116 -5.33 7.59 18.41
C ARG A 116 -6.25 8.10 19.51
N GLY A 117 -6.44 9.42 19.63
CA GLY A 117 -7.39 10.05 20.55
C GLY A 117 -8.81 10.16 20.00
N ALA A 118 -9.05 9.83 18.73
CA ALA A 118 -10.37 9.88 18.12
C ALA A 118 -11.19 8.65 18.51
N VAL A 119 -12.41 8.89 19.05
CA VAL A 119 -13.33 7.84 19.50
C VAL A 119 -14.61 7.90 18.67
N GLY A 120 -15.21 6.75 18.32
CA GLY A 120 -16.46 6.66 17.59
C GLY A 120 -16.31 6.68 16.06
N LEU A 121 -15.10 6.37 15.53
CA LEU A 121 -14.89 6.24 14.09
C LEU A 121 -15.78 5.13 13.50
N THR A 122 -15.77 3.95 14.10
CA THR A 122 -16.56 2.80 13.63
C THR A 122 -18.06 3.06 13.60
N ASP A 123 -18.60 3.91 14.49
CA ASP A 123 -20.01 4.28 14.48
C ASP A 123 -20.35 5.10 13.23
N LEU A 124 -19.49 6.07 12.87
CA LEU A 124 -19.64 6.86 11.64
C LEU A 124 -19.50 5.99 10.38
N LEU A 125 -18.57 5.05 10.39
CA LEU A 125 -18.36 4.15 9.25
C LEU A 125 -19.53 3.17 9.08
N ASN A 126 -20.10 2.66 10.15
CA ASN A 126 -21.30 1.84 10.09
C ASN A 126 -22.52 2.64 9.61
N GLU A 127 -22.70 3.88 10.10
CA GLU A 127 -23.75 4.78 9.59
C GLU A 127 -23.59 5.01 8.09
N LEU A 128 -22.38 5.28 7.60
CA LEU A 128 -22.09 5.42 6.17
C LEU A 128 -22.45 4.14 5.40
N ALA A 129 -22.01 2.98 5.88
CA ALA A 129 -22.27 1.71 5.23
C ALA A 129 -23.77 1.38 5.17
N ASP A 130 -24.51 1.58 6.29
CA ASP A 130 -25.95 1.33 6.36
C ASP A 130 -26.78 2.26 5.47
N ARG A 131 -26.31 3.49 5.31
CA ARG A 131 -27.02 4.52 4.54
C ARG A 131 -26.68 4.50 3.05
N THR A 132 -25.59 3.78 2.63
CA THR A 132 -25.08 3.83 1.25
C THR A 132 -24.73 2.47 0.68
N PHE A 133 -23.69 1.81 1.18
CA PHE A 133 -23.09 0.64 0.55
C PHE A 133 -23.94 -0.63 0.68
N ARG A 134 -24.42 -0.94 1.89
CA ARG A 134 -25.21 -2.16 2.16
C ARG A 134 -26.50 -2.21 1.36
N PRO A 135 -27.33 -1.13 1.26
CA PRO A 135 -28.53 -1.14 0.45
C PRO A 135 -28.32 -1.39 -1.05
N HIS A 136 -27.13 -1.08 -1.57
CA HIS A 136 -26.77 -1.27 -2.97
C HIS A 136 -25.96 -2.54 -3.22
N ASN A 137 -25.64 -3.32 -2.18
CA ASN A 137 -24.70 -4.45 -2.28
C ASN A 137 -23.39 -4.02 -2.97
N ALA A 138 -22.90 -2.83 -2.62
CA ALA A 138 -21.72 -2.22 -3.21
C ALA A 138 -20.46 -2.84 -2.63
N PHE A 139 -19.47 -3.15 -3.47
CA PHE A 139 -18.16 -3.64 -3.04
C PHE A 139 -17.28 -2.48 -2.56
N THR A 140 -16.69 -2.60 -1.38
CA THR A 140 -15.92 -1.53 -0.75
C THR A 140 -14.55 -1.96 -0.29
N ILE A 141 -13.56 -1.11 -0.58
CA ILE A 141 -12.19 -1.26 -0.06
C ILE A 141 -11.77 0.05 0.57
N ALA A 142 -11.40 0.01 1.85
CA ALA A 142 -11.01 1.21 2.58
C ALA A 142 -9.51 1.32 2.78
N GLU A 143 -9.02 2.54 2.75
CA GLU A 143 -7.67 2.87 3.16
C GLU A 143 -7.66 3.22 4.64
N LEU A 144 -7.17 2.26 5.43
CA LEU A 144 -7.06 2.34 6.88
C LEU A 144 -5.61 2.12 7.28
N PHE A 145 -5.03 3.08 8.00
CA PHE A 145 -3.72 2.96 8.63
C PHE A 145 -3.86 2.75 10.13
N ASP A 146 -2.87 2.16 10.77
CA ASP A 146 -2.82 1.99 12.23
C ASP A 146 -4.08 1.33 12.84
N TRP A 147 -4.74 0.44 12.10
CA TRP A 147 -5.84 -0.34 12.65
C TRP A 147 -5.35 -1.25 13.78
N ARG A 148 -6.17 -1.43 14.81
CA ARG A 148 -5.87 -2.36 15.89
C ARG A 148 -6.52 -3.70 15.60
N GLN A 149 -5.84 -4.78 15.91
CA GLN A 149 -6.36 -6.13 15.71
C GLN A 149 -7.76 -6.32 16.36
N GLU A 150 -7.96 -5.77 17.54
CA GLU A 150 -9.23 -5.81 18.26
C GLU A 150 -10.40 -5.09 17.56
N ASP A 151 -10.10 -4.20 16.61
CA ASP A 151 -11.10 -3.46 15.83
C ASP A 151 -11.30 -4.04 14.42
N LEU A 152 -10.47 -5.02 14.00
CA LEU A 152 -10.44 -5.50 12.62
C LEU A 152 -11.80 -6.06 12.16
N GLU A 153 -12.49 -6.83 13.03
CA GLU A 153 -13.83 -7.36 12.74
C GLU A 153 -14.90 -6.28 12.56
N ARG A 154 -14.64 -5.07 13.04
CA ARG A 154 -15.54 -3.92 12.83
C ARG A 154 -15.34 -3.28 11.46
N TYR A 155 -14.16 -3.49 10.87
CA TYR A 155 -13.83 -2.95 9.56
C TYR A 155 -14.13 -3.91 8.43
N ILE A 156 -13.79 -5.21 8.57
CA ILE A 156 -13.96 -6.25 7.56
C ILE A 156 -14.61 -7.50 8.16
N GLY A 157 -15.00 -8.44 7.31
CA GLY A 157 -15.71 -9.65 7.70
C GLY A 157 -17.24 -9.48 7.64
N ASP A 158 -17.97 -10.47 8.16
CA ASP A 158 -19.43 -10.58 8.01
C ASP A 158 -20.22 -9.38 8.53
N HIS A 159 -19.67 -8.68 9.52
CA HIS A 159 -20.30 -7.50 10.15
C HIS A 159 -19.48 -6.23 9.98
N GLY A 160 -18.43 -6.28 9.19
CA GLY A 160 -17.58 -5.13 8.90
C GLY A 160 -18.30 -4.02 8.16
N CYS A 161 -17.79 -2.80 8.27
CA CYS A 161 -18.32 -1.67 7.51
C CYS A 161 -17.80 -1.63 6.06
N PHE A 162 -16.78 -2.43 5.73
CA PHE A 162 -16.20 -2.60 4.39
C PHE A 162 -16.00 -4.08 4.07
N ASP A 163 -15.92 -4.41 2.78
CA ASP A 163 -15.62 -5.77 2.34
C ASP A 163 -14.14 -6.12 2.48
N SER A 164 -13.27 -5.11 2.35
CA SER A 164 -11.83 -5.28 2.50
C SER A 164 -11.16 -3.95 2.91
N ILE A 165 -9.94 -4.06 3.43
CA ILE A 165 -9.03 -2.92 3.63
C ILE A 165 -7.68 -3.24 3.00
N PHE A 166 -6.91 -2.20 2.64
CA PHE A 166 -5.56 -2.40 2.16
C PHE A 166 -4.64 -2.88 3.28
N ASP A 167 -3.80 -3.86 2.96
CA ASP A 167 -2.68 -4.25 3.80
C ASP A 167 -1.51 -3.30 3.54
N PHE A 168 -1.22 -2.45 4.52
CA PHE A 168 -0.10 -1.52 4.50
C PHE A 168 0.91 -1.80 5.62
N ALA A 169 0.82 -2.97 6.25
CA ALA A 169 1.68 -3.29 7.39
C ALA A 169 3.18 -3.22 7.03
N GLU A 170 3.54 -3.67 5.83
CA GLU A 170 4.93 -3.59 5.35
C GLU A 170 5.35 -2.17 4.95
N THR A 171 4.41 -1.27 4.60
CA THR A 171 4.74 0.09 4.19
C THR A 171 5.22 0.96 5.35
N VAL A 172 4.82 0.63 6.58
CA VAL A 172 5.22 1.37 7.78
C VAL A 172 6.46 0.79 8.46
N LEU A 173 7.02 -0.32 7.92
CA LEU A 173 8.22 -0.94 8.47
C LEU A 173 9.41 0.01 8.43
N ASN A 174 10.16 0.02 9.53
CA ASN A 174 11.37 0.82 9.70
C ASN A 174 11.15 2.34 9.54
N GLY A 175 9.89 2.81 9.58
CA GLY A 175 9.57 4.23 9.59
C GLY A 175 10.28 4.96 10.74
N SER A 176 10.79 6.17 10.48
CA SER A 176 11.45 7.00 11.49
C SER A 176 10.64 8.26 11.77
N GLN A 177 10.47 8.56 13.06
CA GLN A 177 9.88 9.83 13.49
C GLN A 177 10.75 11.05 13.14
N LYS A 178 12.05 10.84 12.86
CA LYS A 178 12.97 11.92 12.47
C LYS A 178 12.82 12.31 11.01
N GLY A 179 12.29 11.42 10.16
CA GLY A 179 12.13 11.63 8.72
C GLY A 179 12.77 10.51 7.88
N TRP A 180 12.62 10.59 6.58
CA TRP A 180 13.08 9.57 5.63
C TRP A 180 14.59 9.34 5.65
N TYR A 181 15.39 10.37 5.96
CA TYR A 181 16.84 10.28 6.03
C TYR A 181 17.36 9.30 7.10
N ASP A 182 16.55 9.06 8.14
CA ASP A 182 16.89 8.15 9.26
C ASP A 182 16.24 6.76 9.09
N GLN A 183 15.34 6.59 8.12
CA GLN A 183 14.62 5.34 7.88
C GLN A 183 15.56 4.27 7.32
N LYS A 184 15.42 3.03 7.82
CA LYS A 184 16.22 1.89 7.37
C LYS A 184 15.51 1.10 6.26
N PRO A 185 16.27 0.45 5.36
CA PRO A 185 15.70 -0.49 4.39
C PRO A 185 14.93 -1.61 5.09
N VAL A 186 13.88 -2.08 4.45
CA VAL A 186 13.16 -3.30 4.87
C VAL A 186 13.99 -4.51 4.46
N THR A 187 14.21 -5.42 5.40
CA THR A 187 14.89 -6.69 5.11
C THR A 187 13.89 -7.76 4.63
N PRO A 188 14.35 -8.79 3.87
CA PRO A 188 13.49 -9.91 3.48
C PRO A 188 12.77 -10.59 4.66
N GLU A 189 13.46 -10.71 5.80
CA GLU A 189 12.89 -11.30 7.01
C GLU A 189 11.78 -10.44 7.62
N GLN A 190 11.99 -9.11 7.69
CA GLN A 190 10.96 -8.20 8.17
C GLN A 190 9.74 -8.23 7.27
N TYR A 191 9.92 -8.20 5.94
CA TYR A 191 8.84 -8.32 4.98
C TYR A 191 8.05 -9.63 5.18
N LYS A 192 8.74 -10.77 5.20
CA LYS A 192 8.13 -12.10 5.42
C LYS A 192 7.33 -12.15 6.72
N GLN A 193 7.96 -11.77 7.84
CA GLN A 193 7.31 -11.82 9.16
C GLN A 193 6.07 -10.93 9.23
N THR A 194 6.13 -9.73 8.67
CA THR A 194 5.01 -8.80 8.67
C THR A 194 3.85 -9.35 7.84
N VAL A 195 4.12 -9.77 6.60
CA VAL A 195 3.09 -10.31 5.71
C VAL A 195 2.47 -11.59 6.30
N PHE A 196 3.28 -12.50 6.84
CA PHE A 196 2.76 -13.71 7.48
C PHE A 196 1.95 -13.42 8.75
N GLY A 197 2.36 -12.40 9.52
CA GLY A 197 1.62 -11.92 10.68
C GLY A 197 0.21 -11.47 10.29
N VAL A 198 0.10 -10.58 9.30
CA VAL A 198 -1.20 -10.11 8.80
C VAL A 198 -2.06 -11.26 8.26
N GLN A 199 -1.50 -12.17 7.47
CA GLN A 199 -2.24 -13.32 6.95
C GLN A 199 -2.82 -14.21 8.05
N LYS A 200 -2.08 -14.40 9.15
CA LYS A 200 -2.56 -15.14 10.33
C LYS A 200 -3.64 -14.37 11.10
N GLU A 201 -3.46 -13.06 11.28
CA GLU A 201 -4.41 -12.21 11.99
C GLU A 201 -5.78 -12.12 11.32
N VAL A 202 -5.80 -12.12 9.98
CA VAL A 202 -7.06 -11.98 9.22
C VAL A 202 -7.70 -13.32 8.82
N ALA A 203 -7.08 -14.46 9.15
CA ALA A 203 -7.44 -15.77 8.62
C ALA A 203 -8.94 -16.12 8.81
N ASP A 204 -9.48 -15.84 10.00
CA ASP A 204 -10.86 -16.16 10.39
C ASP A 204 -11.81 -14.96 10.29
N ILE A 205 -11.30 -13.78 9.85
CA ILE A 205 -12.07 -12.53 9.84
C ILE A 205 -12.54 -12.16 8.44
N GLY A 206 -11.62 -12.10 7.48
CA GLY A 206 -11.96 -11.62 6.15
C GLY A 206 -10.80 -11.72 5.16
N TYR A 207 -10.79 -10.82 4.17
CA TYR A 207 -9.77 -10.75 3.12
C TYR A 207 -9.20 -9.35 3.03
N MET A 208 -7.86 -9.23 3.07
CA MET A 208 -7.17 -7.98 2.84
C MET A 208 -6.89 -7.76 1.36
N ALA A 209 -6.77 -6.51 0.95
CA ALA A 209 -6.26 -6.12 -0.36
C ALA A 209 -4.72 -6.07 -0.29
N ASN A 210 -4.06 -7.08 -0.89
CA ASN A 210 -2.62 -7.22 -0.88
C ASN A 210 -1.99 -6.28 -1.92
N VAL A 211 -1.06 -5.42 -1.50
CA VAL A 211 -0.36 -4.46 -2.36
C VAL A 211 1.14 -4.46 -2.03
N ILE A 212 2.00 -4.26 -3.02
CA ILE A 212 3.43 -4.01 -2.82
C ILE A 212 3.84 -2.62 -3.29
N GLU A 213 2.99 -1.93 -4.04
CA GLU A 213 3.16 -0.56 -4.47
C GLU A 213 1.83 0.07 -4.86
N ASN A 214 1.75 1.37 -4.77
CA ASN A 214 0.61 2.19 -5.19
C ASN A 214 1.07 3.60 -5.59
N HIS A 215 0.13 4.53 -5.80
CA HIS A 215 0.42 5.92 -6.18
C HIS A 215 0.99 6.78 -5.02
N ASP A 216 1.00 6.28 -3.80
CA ASP A 216 1.48 6.96 -2.58
C ASP A 216 2.74 6.34 -1.98
N GLU A 217 3.29 5.31 -2.64
CA GLU A 217 4.50 4.62 -2.24
C GLU A 217 5.55 4.62 -3.36
N PRO A 218 6.84 4.43 -3.06
CA PRO A 218 7.85 4.16 -4.10
C PRO A 218 7.57 2.81 -4.78
N ARG A 219 8.30 2.49 -5.84
CA ARG A 219 8.18 1.20 -6.51
C ARG A 219 8.52 0.05 -5.56
N GLY A 220 7.64 -0.96 -5.48
CA GLY A 220 7.76 -2.06 -4.54
C GLY A 220 9.06 -2.87 -4.72
N VAL A 221 9.48 -3.10 -5.96
CA VAL A 221 10.75 -3.79 -6.24
C VAL A 221 11.97 -3.03 -5.71
N SER A 222 11.95 -1.69 -5.74
CA SER A 222 13.03 -0.86 -5.18
C SER A 222 12.97 -0.73 -3.65
N ARG A 223 11.82 -1.03 -3.05
CA ARG A 223 11.62 -0.96 -1.61
C ARG A 223 11.94 -2.27 -0.90
N TYR A 224 11.48 -3.39 -1.46
CA TYR A 224 11.49 -4.69 -0.78
C TYR A 224 12.56 -5.65 -1.28
N LEU A 225 13.15 -5.45 -2.46
CA LEU A 225 14.31 -6.21 -2.87
C LEU A 225 15.60 -5.57 -2.31
N PRO A 226 16.65 -6.38 -2.05
CA PRO A 226 17.95 -5.84 -1.68
C PRO A 226 18.49 -4.86 -2.72
N GLU A 227 19.17 -3.82 -2.27
CA GLU A 227 19.72 -2.77 -3.12
C GLU A 227 20.65 -3.35 -4.18
N GLY A 228 20.40 -3.04 -5.45
CA GLY A 228 21.16 -3.56 -6.61
C GLY A 228 20.76 -4.96 -7.08
N GLU A 229 19.77 -5.61 -6.46
CA GLU A 229 19.34 -6.97 -6.78
C GLU A 229 17.97 -7.03 -7.47
N CYS A 230 17.64 -6.03 -8.28
CA CYS A 230 16.35 -5.95 -9.00
C CYS A 230 16.39 -6.69 -10.37
N SER A 231 16.89 -7.93 -10.40
CA SER A 231 16.84 -8.75 -11.63
C SER A 231 15.38 -9.07 -12.02
N PRO A 232 15.10 -9.43 -13.29
CA PRO A 232 13.76 -9.89 -13.69
C PRO A 232 13.24 -11.06 -12.84
N GLU A 233 14.12 -11.97 -12.42
CA GLU A 233 13.80 -13.10 -11.57
C GLU A 233 13.38 -12.64 -10.17
N ALA A 234 14.10 -11.68 -9.58
CA ALA A 234 13.79 -11.11 -8.28
C ALA A 234 12.44 -10.36 -8.29
N LYS A 235 12.18 -9.59 -9.34
CA LYS A 235 10.90 -8.89 -9.55
C LYS A 235 9.74 -9.88 -9.66
N LYS A 236 9.90 -10.96 -10.42
CA LYS A 236 8.89 -12.04 -10.53
C LYS A 236 8.70 -12.77 -9.21
N MET A 237 9.77 -13.03 -8.46
CA MET A 237 9.70 -13.68 -7.16
C MET A 237 8.90 -12.84 -6.17
N LEU A 238 9.22 -11.56 -5.99
CA LEU A 238 8.48 -10.66 -5.11
C LEU A 238 7.01 -10.55 -5.51
N GLY A 239 6.76 -10.28 -6.81
CA GLY A 239 5.40 -10.17 -7.35
C GLY A 239 4.59 -11.45 -7.20
N GLY A 240 5.21 -12.61 -7.41
CA GLY A 240 4.57 -13.92 -7.25
C GLY A 240 4.21 -14.23 -5.80
N LEU A 241 5.14 -13.97 -4.88
CA LEU A 241 4.90 -14.17 -3.45
C LEU A 241 3.74 -13.31 -2.94
N SER A 242 3.66 -12.04 -3.33
CA SER A 242 2.56 -11.16 -2.94
C SER A 242 1.25 -11.54 -3.61
N PHE A 243 1.26 -11.85 -4.93
CA PHE A 243 0.04 -12.17 -5.68
C PHE A 243 -0.67 -13.43 -5.19
N MET A 244 0.09 -14.43 -4.71
CA MET A 244 -0.42 -15.72 -4.27
C MET A 244 -0.90 -15.74 -2.81
N LEU A 245 -0.74 -14.66 -2.04
CA LEU A 245 -1.30 -14.53 -0.69
C LEU A 245 -2.82 -14.67 -0.70
N ARG A 246 -3.40 -15.06 0.43
CA ARG A 246 -4.85 -15.04 0.62
C ARG A 246 -5.33 -13.59 0.66
N GLY A 247 -6.32 -13.25 -0.16
CA GLY A 247 -6.83 -11.88 -0.27
C GLY A 247 -7.07 -11.44 -1.72
N LEU A 248 -7.16 -10.12 -1.89
CA LEU A 248 -7.37 -9.48 -3.18
C LEU A 248 -6.04 -8.90 -3.67
N PRO A 249 -5.39 -9.48 -4.69
CA PRO A 249 -4.15 -8.93 -5.22
C PRO A 249 -4.45 -7.66 -6.03
N PHE A 250 -3.83 -6.55 -5.64
CA PHE A 250 -3.83 -5.29 -6.37
C PHE A 250 -2.52 -5.13 -7.12
N LEU A 251 -2.62 -4.90 -8.41
CA LEU A 251 -1.47 -4.64 -9.28
C LEU A 251 -1.51 -3.16 -9.68
N TYR A 252 -0.49 -2.43 -9.29
CA TYR A 252 -0.37 -1.02 -9.67
C TYR A 252 0.26 -0.90 -11.06
N GLN A 253 -0.14 0.12 -11.84
CA GLN A 253 0.39 0.37 -13.20
C GLN A 253 1.92 0.48 -13.18
N GLY A 254 2.58 -0.29 -14.04
CA GLY A 254 4.04 -0.37 -14.13
C GLY A 254 4.68 -1.46 -13.25
N GLN A 255 3.95 -2.00 -12.27
CA GLN A 255 4.38 -3.17 -11.50
C GLN A 255 4.55 -4.39 -12.41
N GLU A 256 3.64 -4.55 -13.36
CA GLU A 256 3.65 -5.63 -14.35
C GLU A 256 4.82 -5.53 -15.36
N LEU A 257 5.46 -4.36 -15.44
CA LEU A 257 6.71 -4.16 -16.20
C LEU A 257 7.94 -4.32 -15.30
N GLY A 258 7.76 -4.40 -13.99
CA GLY A 258 8.87 -4.38 -13.04
C GLY A 258 9.59 -3.04 -13.00
N LEU A 259 8.86 -1.92 -13.11
CA LEU A 259 9.46 -0.58 -13.03
C LEU A 259 10.11 -0.36 -11.65
N GLU A 260 11.27 0.27 -11.67
CA GLU A 260 12.06 0.64 -10.49
C GLU A 260 11.96 2.14 -10.21
N ASN A 261 12.40 2.54 -9.01
CA ASN A 261 12.64 3.94 -8.72
C ASN A 261 13.67 4.52 -9.72
N VAL A 262 13.50 5.78 -10.06
CA VAL A 262 14.50 6.54 -10.84
C VAL A 262 15.44 7.28 -9.90
N SER A 263 16.56 7.77 -10.43
CA SER A 263 17.47 8.63 -9.67
C SER A 263 17.19 10.09 -9.97
N PHE A 264 16.59 10.81 -9.02
CA PHE A 264 16.55 12.28 -9.06
C PHE A 264 17.92 12.84 -8.69
N THR A 265 18.40 13.78 -9.45
CA THR A 265 19.69 14.46 -9.24
C THR A 265 19.51 15.85 -8.63
N ASP A 266 18.30 16.37 -8.65
CA ASP A 266 17.92 17.64 -8.05
C ASP A 266 16.47 17.57 -7.53
N ILE A 267 16.22 18.20 -6.39
CA ILE A 267 14.87 18.27 -5.80
C ILE A 267 13.86 18.99 -6.71
N ALA A 268 14.31 19.83 -7.62
CA ALA A 268 13.46 20.49 -8.62
C ALA A 268 12.81 19.52 -9.62
N GLN A 269 13.31 18.28 -9.73
CA GLN A 269 12.72 17.23 -10.57
C GLN A 269 11.49 16.56 -9.91
N VAL A 270 11.26 16.85 -8.63
CA VAL A 270 10.20 16.28 -7.82
C VAL A 270 9.05 17.27 -7.69
N ASP A 271 7.82 16.81 -7.82
CA ASP A 271 6.63 17.66 -7.63
C ASP A 271 5.88 17.36 -6.31
N ASP A 272 6.01 16.15 -5.80
CA ASP A 272 5.35 15.74 -4.57
C ASP A 272 5.73 16.59 -3.35
N ILE A 273 4.71 17.16 -2.71
CA ILE A 273 4.87 18.08 -1.57
C ILE A 273 5.47 17.37 -0.36
N SER A 274 5.05 16.13 -0.08
CA SER A 274 5.58 15.34 1.03
C SER A 274 7.07 15.07 0.84
N THR A 275 7.48 14.76 -0.39
CA THR A 275 8.91 14.56 -0.72
C THR A 275 9.72 15.84 -0.52
N LYS A 276 9.19 17.01 -0.91
CA LYS A 276 9.84 18.30 -0.69
C LYS A 276 9.96 18.64 0.80
N ASP A 277 8.93 18.32 1.61
CA ASP A 277 8.96 18.51 3.07
C ASP A 277 10.05 17.61 3.69
N GLU A 278 10.08 16.33 3.37
CA GLU A 278 11.07 15.37 3.91
C GLU A 278 12.50 15.71 3.46
N TYR A 279 12.70 16.25 2.26
CA TYR A 279 14.00 16.80 1.85
C TYR A 279 14.43 17.95 2.74
N GLN A 280 13.52 18.88 3.06
CA GLN A 280 13.83 20.01 3.94
C GLN A 280 14.04 19.54 5.40
N VAL A 281 13.29 18.56 5.87
CA VAL A 281 13.49 17.92 7.18
C VAL A 281 14.90 17.36 7.31
N ALA A 282 15.39 16.65 6.27
CA ALA A 282 16.75 16.13 6.25
C ALA A 282 17.81 17.26 6.31
N LEU A 283 17.67 18.32 5.53
CA LEU A 283 18.59 19.47 5.55
C LEU A 283 18.57 20.17 6.91
N ASN A 284 17.41 20.36 7.53
CA ASN A 284 17.27 20.96 8.85
C ASN A 284 17.90 20.10 9.96
N ALA A 285 17.95 18.77 9.75
CA ALA A 285 18.65 17.85 10.64
C ALA A 285 20.17 17.83 10.45
N GLY A 286 20.71 18.61 9.49
CA GLY A 286 22.14 18.70 9.21
C GLY A 286 22.68 17.75 8.16
N CYS A 287 21.80 17.03 7.44
CA CYS A 287 22.21 16.21 6.30
C CYS A 287 22.73 17.08 5.16
N THR A 288 23.69 16.55 4.39
CA THR A 288 24.10 17.18 3.11
C THR A 288 22.97 17.04 2.07
N LYS A 289 23.06 17.81 0.98
CA LYS A 289 22.11 17.69 -0.14
C LYS A 289 22.12 16.29 -0.75
N GLU A 290 23.28 15.66 -0.84
CA GLU A 290 23.46 14.31 -1.37
C GLU A 290 22.77 13.27 -0.47
N GLU A 291 22.92 13.38 0.85
CA GLU A 291 22.24 12.50 1.81
C GLU A 291 20.72 12.69 1.78
N ALA A 292 20.26 13.92 1.71
CA ALA A 292 18.83 14.22 1.56
C ALA A 292 18.27 13.65 0.24
N LEU A 293 18.98 13.82 -0.91
CA LEU A 293 18.58 13.23 -2.18
C LEU A 293 18.60 11.70 -2.16
N LYS A 294 19.52 11.07 -1.43
CA LYS A 294 19.53 9.61 -1.27
C LYS A 294 18.25 9.10 -0.61
N ALA A 295 17.76 9.81 0.41
CA ALA A 295 16.49 9.48 1.06
C ALA A 295 15.31 9.67 0.09
N ILE A 296 15.28 10.77 -0.65
CA ILE A 296 14.25 11.05 -1.65
C ILE A 296 14.21 9.97 -2.74
N ASN A 297 15.38 9.57 -3.26
CA ASN A 297 15.50 8.52 -4.27
C ASN A 297 15.03 7.14 -3.77
N ARG A 298 14.90 6.95 -2.47
CA ARG A 298 14.38 5.71 -1.89
C ARG A 298 12.88 5.75 -1.65
N TYR A 299 12.33 6.90 -1.20
CA TYR A 299 10.99 6.96 -0.63
C TYR A 299 10.01 7.89 -1.31
N SER A 300 10.43 8.65 -2.35
CA SER A 300 9.53 9.57 -3.05
C SER A 300 8.38 8.83 -3.74
N ARG A 301 7.16 9.37 -3.57
CA ARG A 301 5.96 8.89 -4.25
C ARG A 301 6.00 9.16 -5.76
N ASP A 302 6.75 10.14 -6.20
CA ASP A 302 6.84 10.50 -7.63
C ASP A 302 7.42 9.37 -8.48
N HIS A 303 8.21 8.44 -7.90
CA HIS A 303 8.65 7.24 -8.61
C HIS A 303 7.49 6.41 -9.19
N ALA A 304 6.37 6.32 -8.46
CA ALA A 304 5.18 5.59 -8.90
C ALA A 304 4.28 6.41 -9.84
N ARG A 305 4.52 7.74 -9.95
CA ARG A 305 3.69 8.68 -10.72
C ARG A 305 4.28 9.08 -12.07
N LEU A 306 5.46 8.55 -12.41
CA LEU A 306 6.10 8.80 -13.68
C LEU A 306 5.22 8.36 -14.86
N PRO A 307 5.32 9.01 -16.03
CA PRO A 307 4.64 8.60 -17.25
C PRO A 307 4.87 7.13 -17.56
N TYR A 308 3.79 6.40 -17.86
CA TYR A 308 3.85 4.98 -18.17
C TYR A 308 4.55 4.74 -19.52
N PRO A 309 5.58 3.88 -19.58
CA PRO A 309 6.34 3.63 -20.80
C PRO A 309 5.60 2.61 -21.70
N TRP A 310 4.87 3.12 -22.69
CA TRP A 310 4.11 2.29 -23.64
C TRP A 310 5.02 1.63 -24.68
N SER A 311 6.08 2.33 -25.12
CA SER A 311 7.01 1.87 -26.15
C SER A 311 8.37 2.57 -26.03
N ASP A 312 9.30 2.26 -26.95
CA ASP A 312 10.59 2.93 -27.11
C ASP A 312 10.52 4.29 -27.87
N ALA A 313 9.32 4.68 -28.29
CA ALA A 313 9.10 5.99 -28.93
C ALA A 313 9.45 7.15 -27.99
N PRO A 314 9.72 8.36 -28.51
CA PRO A 314 10.02 9.52 -27.69
C PRO A 314 9.05 9.69 -26.54
N GLN A 315 9.57 9.97 -25.35
CA GLN A 315 8.81 10.07 -24.09
C GLN A 315 8.07 8.79 -23.72
N GLY A 316 8.62 7.62 -24.09
CA GLY A 316 7.99 6.33 -23.78
C GLY A 316 6.68 6.10 -24.53
N GLY A 317 6.38 6.86 -25.59
CA GLY A 317 5.08 6.85 -26.27
C GLY A 317 3.92 7.38 -25.42
N PHE A 318 4.21 8.04 -24.28
CA PHE A 318 3.18 8.55 -23.36
C PHE A 318 2.53 9.83 -23.88
N THR A 319 3.32 10.77 -24.38
CA THR A 319 2.84 12.07 -24.87
C THR A 319 3.73 12.63 -25.97
N THR A 320 3.16 13.49 -26.82
CA THR A 320 3.89 14.33 -27.77
C THR A 320 4.22 15.72 -27.21
N GLY A 321 3.65 16.07 -26.04
CA GLY A 321 3.91 17.32 -25.33
C GLY A 321 4.97 17.16 -24.25
N THR A 322 5.09 18.13 -23.34
CA THR A 322 5.93 18.03 -22.15
C THR A 322 5.17 17.27 -21.07
N PRO A 323 5.68 16.13 -20.57
CA PRO A 323 5.02 15.41 -19.48
C PRO A 323 5.11 16.19 -18.18
N TRP A 324 4.18 15.94 -17.25
CA TRP A 324 4.17 16.54 -15.93
C TRP A 324 5.45 16.20 -15.13
N LEU A 325 5.79 14.91 -15.04
CA LEU A 325 7.02 14.41 -14.42
C LEU A 325 7.96 13.88 -15.51
N MET A 326 9.23 13.69 -15.17
CA MET A 326 10.20 13.08 -16.09
C MET A 326 9.77 11.68 -16.51
N VAL A 327 10.09 11.30 -17.74
CA VAL A 327 9.89 9.91 -18.19
C VAL A 327 10.98 9.04 -17.60
N ASN A 328 10.63 7.80 -17.19
CA ASN A 328 11.60 6.84 -16.68
C ASN A 328 12.71 6.61 -17.74
N PRO A 329 13.99 6.84 -17.42
CA PRO A 329 15.09 6.71 -18.38
C PRO A 329 15.25 5.32 -19.00
N ALA A 330 14.71 4.29 -18.35
CA ALA A 330 14.79 2.91 -18.85
C ALA A 330 13.80 2.63 -20.00
N TYR A 331 12.89 3.55 -20.35
CA TYR A 331 11.84 3.32 -21.34
C TYR A 331 12.31 2.79 -22.70
N PRO A 332 13.52 3.09 -23.19
CA PRO A 332 13.95 2.55 -24.49
C PRO A 332 14.07 1.02 -24.50
N VAL A 333 14.29 0.40 -23.33
CA VAL A 333 14.45 -1.06 -23.19
C VAL A 333 13.37 -1.69 -22.31
N LEU A 334 12.82 -0.94 -21.35
CA LEU A 334 11.79 -1.42 -20.42
C LEU A 334 10.48 -0.65 -20.68
N ASN A 335 9.63 -1.23 -21.49
CA ASN A 335 8.34 -0.66 -21.87
C ASN A 335 7.34 -1.78 -22.23
N LEU A 336 6.07 -1.46 -22.27
CA LEU A 336 5.01 -2.44 -22.52
C LEU A 336 5.17 -3.18 -23.86
N ALA A 337 5.57 -2.48 -24.93
CA ALA A 337 5.72 -3.10 -26.23
C ALA A 337 6.83 -4.16 -26.24
N ALA A 338 7.96 -3.89 -25.58
CA ALA A 338 9.06 -4.84 -25.43
C ALA A 338 8.66 -6.02 -24.53
N GLU A 339 8.06 -5.77 -23.36
CA GLU A 339 7.61 -6.79 -22.41
C GLU A 339 6.60 -7.78 -23.04
N LYS A 340 5.72 -7.31 -23.94
CA LYS A 340 4.78 -8.17 -24.66
C LYS A 340 5.44 -9.11 -25.66
N GLN A 341 6.62 -8.78 -26.16
CA GLN A 341 7.35 -9.62 -27.13
C GLN A 341 8.22 -10.67 -26.46
N ASP A 342 8.65 -10.46 -25.22
CA ASP A 342 9.43 -11.41 -24.44
C ASP A 342 8.53 -12.31 -23.59
N GLU A 343 8.39 -13.58 -23.97
CA GLU A 343 7.60 -14.58 -23.24
C GLU A 343 8.10 -14.82 -21.80
N ASN A 344 9.33 -14.45 -21.50
CA ASN A 344 9.93 -14.54 -20.17
C ASN A 344 9.85 -13.24 -19.38
N SER A 345 9.21 -12.21 -19.90
CA SER A 345 9.06 -10.91 -19.24
C SER A 345 8.28 -10.97 -17.92
N VAL A 346 8.39 -9.89 -17.14
CA VAL A 346 7.60 -9.69 -15.92
C VAL A 346 6.10 -9.61 -16.25
N TRP A 347 5.76 -8.98 -17.39
CA TRP A 347 4.38 -8.86 -17.85
C TRP A 347 3.74 -10.24 -18.17
N HIS A 348 4.45 -11.11 -18.89
CA HIS A 348 3.96 -12.46 -19.16
C HIS A 348 3.88 -13.32 -17.89
N PHE A 349 4.77 -13.08 -16.92
CA PHE A 349 4.70 -13.73 -15.62
C PHE A 349 3.42 -13.38 -14.86
N TYR A 350 3.06 -12.09 -14.75
CA TYR A 350 1.78 -11.68 -14.13
C TYR A 350 0.56 -12.24 -14.89
N ARG A 351 0.61 -12.29 -16.22
CA ARG A 351 -0.44 -12.95 -17.00
C ARG A 351 -0.61 -14.43 -16.63
N ARG A 352 0.49 -15.17 -16.37
CA ARG A 352 0.42 -16.56 -15.92
C ARG A 352 -0.23 -16.67 -14.54
N LEU A 353 0.11 -15.80 -13.60
CA LEU A 353 -0.52 -15.75 -12.27
C LEU A 353 -2.03 -15.45 -12.35
N ILE A 354 -2.42 -14.46 -13.16
CA ILE A 354 -3.83 -14.11 -13.36
C ILE A 354 -4.60 -15.29 -14.01
N ARG A 355 -4.00 -15.99 -14.96
CA ARG A 355 -4.62 -17.19 -15.57
C ARG A 355 -4.79 -18.28 -14.53
N LEU A 356 -3.78 -18.57 -13.71
CA LEU A 356 -3.88 -19.55 -12.64
C LEU A 356 -5.02 -19.20 -11.65
N ARG A 357 -5.13 -17.93 -11.27
CA ARG A 357 -6.21 -17.46 -10.38
C ARG A 357 -7.61 -17.64 -10.99
N LYS A 358 -7.73 -17.60 -12.31
CA LYS A 358 -8.98 -17.78 -13.07
C LYS A 358 -9.19 -19.19 -13.57
N ASP A 359 -8.24 -20.10 -13.41
CA ASP A 359 -8.32 -21.47 -13.86
C ASP A 359 -9.36 -22.22 -13.02
N PRO A 360 -10.42 -22.79 -13.64
CA PRO A 360 -11.48 -23.51 -12.89
C PRO A 360 -10.97 -24.63 -11.98
N GLU A 361 -9.83 -25.26 -12.32
CA GLU A 361 -9.22 -26.33 -11.52
C GLU A 361 -8.59 -25.81 -10.24
N TYR A 362 -8.09 -24.55 -10.23
CA TYR A 362 -7.30 -23.98 -9.13
C TYR A 362 -7.98 -22.78 -8.47
N HIS A 363 -9.03 -22.22 -9.08
CA HIS A 363 -9.68 -20.98 -8.64
C HIS A 363 -10.05 -21.00 -7.15
N GLU A 364 -10.77 -22.05 -6.72
CA GLU A 364 -11.21 -22.17 -5.33
C GLU A 364 -10.02 -22.15 -4.35
N THR A 365 -8.97 -22.90 -4.64
CA THR A 365 -7.78 -22.91 -3.77
C THR A 365 -6.99 -21.60 -3.84
N VAL A 366 -6.80 -21.00 -5.02
CA VAL A 366 -6.01 -19.76 -5.17
C VAL A 366 -6.74 -18.55 -4.58
N VAL A 367 -8.06 -18.49 -4.69
CA VAL A 367 -8.85 -17.35 -4.20
C VAL A 367 -9.21 -17.51 -2.74
N TYR A 368 -9.80 -18.65 -2.37
CA TYR A 368 -10.42 -18.86 -1.06
C TYR A 368 -9.62 -19.77 -0.12
N GLY A 369 -8.66 -20.53 -0.66
CA GLY A 369 -7.86 -21.48 0.15
C GLY A 369 -7.19 -20.81 1.35
N GLU A 370 -7.07 -21.57 2.44
CA GLU A 370 -6.42 -21.11 3.66
C GLU A 370 -4.93 -20.82 3.44
N PHE A 371 -4.43 -19.87 4.20
CA PHE A 371 -2.99 -19.59 4.28
C PHE A 371 -2.37 -20.33 5.46
N GLU A 372 -1.24 -20.97 5.23
CA GLU A 372 -0.43 -21.56 6.30
C GLU A 372 1.04 -21.36 5.99
N ALA A 373 1.80 -20.74 6.89
CA ALA A 373 3.25 -20.55 6.73
C ALA A 373 4.00 -21.89 6.70
N TYR A 374 5.02 -21.98 5.86
CA TYR A 374 5.88 -23.16 5.75
C TYR A 374 7.34 -22.79 5.90
N LEU A 375 8.11 -23.53 6.70
CA LEU A 375 9.52 -23.27 7.00
C LEU A 375 9.77 -21.79 7.39
N GLU A 376 8.90 -21.23 8.20
CA GLU A 376 8.89 -19.81 8.57
C GLU A 376 10.24 -19.34 9.13
N GLU A 377 10.92 -20.19 9.91
CA GLU A 377 12.20 -19.87 10.53
C GLU A 377 13.39 -19.95 9.53
N GLN A 378 13.16 -20.44 8.31
CA GLN A 378 14.25 -20.53 7.32
C GLN A 378 14.54 -19.16 6.72
N HIS A 379 15.75 -18.63 6.97
CA HIS A 379 16.16 -17.31 6.50
C HIS A 379 16.13 -17.20 4.97
N ASN A 380 15.71 -16.05 4.47
CA ASN A 380 15.62 -15.71 3.04
C ASN A 380 14.76 -16.70 2.21
N LEU A 381 13.99 -17.55 2.86
CA LEU A 381 12.93 -18.34 2.25
C LEU A 381 11.58 -17.80 2.69
N MET A 382 10.74 -17.47 1.72
CA MET A 382 9.33 -17.19 1.98
C MET A 382 8.51 -18.31 1.33
N ALA A 383 7.93 -19.17 2.17
CA ALA A 383 7.13 -20.30 1.71
C ALA A 383 5.86 -20.45 2.53
N TYR A 384 4.77 -20.80 1.87
CA TYR A 384 3.46 -20.99 2.50
C TYR A 384 2.56 -21.87 1.65
N TYR A 385 1.55 -22.44 2.29
CA TYR A 385 0.50 -23.18 1.62
C TYR A 385 -0.70 -22.29 1.30
N ARG A 386 -1.39 -22.68 0.22
CA ARG A 386 -2.78 -22.35 -0.04
C ARG A 386 -3.54 -23.67 -0.02
N LYS A 387 -4.41 -23.85 0.96
CA LYS A 387 -5.14 -25.10 1.21
C LYS A 387 -6.62 -24.93 0.92
N GLY A 388 -7.13 -25.72 0.01
CA GLY A 388 -8.54 -25.80 -0.38
C GLY A 388 -8.79 -27.18 -0.97
N ASP A 389 -9.49 -27.26 -2.09
CA ASP A 389 -9.69 -28.52 -2.84
C ASP A 389 -8.36 -29.13 -3.29
N LYS A 390 -7.38 -28.30 -3.50
CA LYS A 390 -5.99 -28.65 -3.77
C LYS A 390 -5.10 -28.15 -2.63
N THR A 391 -3.89 -28.70 -2.54
CA THR A 391 -2.84 -28.14 -1.69
C THR A 391 -1.75 -27.56 -2.59
N LEU A 392 -1.58 -26.25 -2.55
CA LEU A 392 -0.53 -25.56 -3.27
C LEU A 392 0.58 -25.13 -2.31
N LEU A 393 1.83 -25.42 -2.64
CA LEU A 393 3.00 -24.86 -1.99
C LEU A 393 3.51 -23.70 -2.84
N VAL A 394 3.51 -22.50 -2.27
CA VAL A 394 4.12 -21.31 -2.85
C VAL A 394 5.45 -21.09 -2.17
N ALA A 395 6.51 -20.88 -2.93
CA ALA A 395 7.85 -20.70 -2.37
C ALA A 395 8.68 -19.72 -3.21
N GLY A 396 9.46 -18.87 -2.54
CA GLY A 396 10.42 -17.97 -3.15
C GLY A 396 11.73 -17.93 -2.37
N ASN A 397 12.83 -18.07 -3.08
CA ASN A 397 14.17 -17.86 -2.53
C ASN A 397 14.51 -16.38 -2.59
N TYR A 398 14.47 -15.69 -1.46
CA TYR A 398 14.60 -14.22 -1.37
C TYR A 398 16.08 -13.77 -1.27
N GLN A 399 16.95 -14.38 -2.04
CA GLN A 399 18.38 -14.05 -2.14
C GLN A 399 18.99 -14.54 -3.45
N ALA A 400 20.14 -13.98 -3.85
CA ALA A 400 20.86 -14.36 -5.06
C ALA A 400 21.52 -15.76 -5.01
N ARG A 401 21.78 -16.28 -3.79
CA ARG A 401 22.42 -17.60 -3.62
C ARG A 401 21.39 -18.72 -3.66
N PRO A 402 21.71 -19.88 -4.23
CA PRO A 402 20.85 -21.05 -4.13
C PRO A 402 20.59 -21.46 -2.67
N GLN A 403 19.39 -21.99 -2.42
CA GLN A 403 18.96 -22.44 -1.09
C GLN A 403 18.15 -23.72 -1.19
N TRP A 404 18.49 -24.69 -0.35
CA TRP A 404 17.73 -25.92 -0.26
C TRP A 404 16.45 -25.73 0.56
N MET A 405 15.34 -26.24 0.04
CA MET A 405 14.03 -26.26 0.69
C MET A 405 13.52 -27.70 0.76
N LYS A 406 13.18 -28.18 1.95
CA LYS A 406 12.55 -29.47 2.13
C LYS A 406 11.18 -29.51 1.46
N LEU A 407 10.86 -30.60 0.77
CA LEU A 407 9.50 -30.83 0.28
C LEU A 407 8.66 -31.54 1.38
N PRO A 408 7.44 -31.08 1.63
CA PRO A 408 6.55 -31.72 2.60
C PRO A 408 5.87 -32.99 2.05
N ALA A 409 5.76 -33.08 0.71
CA ALA A 409 5.15 -34.16 -0.03
C ALA A 409 5.66 -34.17 -1.49
N PRO A 410 5.44 -35.26 -2.25
CA PRO A 410 5.82 -35.30 -3.67
C PRO A 410 5.09 -34.21 -4.49
N ILE A 411 5.81 -33.66 -5.45
CA ILE A 411 5.27 -32.73 -6.43
C ILE A 411 4.32 -33.50 -7.36
N ARG A 412 3.08 -33.03 -7.47
CA ARG A 412 2.12 -33.53 -8.47
C ARG A 412 2.23 -32.75 -9.77
N LYS A 413 2.34 -31.43 -9.67
CA LYS A 413 2.41 -30.53 -10.83
C LYS A 413 3.14 -29.25 -10.48
N VAL A 414 3.97 -28.77 -11.40
CA VAL A 414 4.55 -27.42 -11.33
C VAL A 414 3.61 -26.48 -12.06
N LEU A 415 2.98 -25.57 -11.34
CA LEU A 415 1.98 -24.64 -11.90
C LEU A 415 2.66 -23.36 -12.39
N VAL A 416 3.59 -22.84 -11.60
CA VAL A 416 4.40 -21.67 -11.95
C VAL A 416 5.85 -21.90 -11.53
N ASN A 417 6.77 -21.57 -12.42
CA ASN A 417 8.19 -21.43 -12.16
C ASN A 417 8.68 -20.21 -12.94
N ASN A 418 9.34 -19.26 -12.29
CA ASN A 418 9.90 -18.09 -12.95
C ASN A 418 11.24 -18.38 -13.66
N LEU A 419 11.80 -19.57 -13.46
CA LEU A 419 13.03 -20.06 -14.11
C LEU A 419 12.73 -21.29 -14.98
N PRO A 420 13.58 -21.60 -15.97
CA PRO A 420 13.33 -22.71 -16.89
C PRO A 420 13.52 -24.10 -16.26
N SER A 421 14.24 -24.21 -15.15
CA SER A 421 14.59 -25.49 -14.51
C SER A 421 14.14 -25.57 -13.06
N LEU A 422 13.92 -26.80 -12.61
CA LEU A 422 13.66 -27.17 -11.22
C LEU A 422 14.66 -28.28 -10.84
N GLU A 423 15.41 -28.11 -9.76
CA GLU A 423 16.35 -29.08 -9.27
C GLU A 423 15.81 -29.77 -8.01
N GLU A 424 15.29 -31.00 -8.19
CA GLU A 424 14.87 -31.83 -7.06
C GLU A 424 16.10 -32.61 -6.54
N LYS A 425 16.33 -32.56 -5.24
CA LYS A 425 17.46 -33.22 -4.60
C LYS A 425 17.17 -33.58 -3.15
N ASP A 426 17.51 -34.77 -2.75
CA ASP A 426 17.50 -35.26 -1.35
C ASP A 426 16.13 -35.00 -0.64
N GLY A 427 15.02 -35.24 -1.33
CA GLY A 427 13.67 -35.04 -0.80
C GLY A 427 13.27 -33.56 -0.66
N GLY A 428 13.92 -32.70 -1.37
CA GLY A 428 13.65 -31.26 -1.42
C GLY A 428 13.94 -30.67 -2.80
N ILE A 429 13.98 -29.35 -2.84
CA ILE A 429 14.31 -28.56 -4.02
C ILE A 429 15.50 -27.67 -3.71
N LEU A 430 16.50 -27.66 -4.58
CA LEU A 430 17.51 -26.60 -4.56
C LEU A 430 16.98 -25.41 -5.36
N LEU A 431 16.41 -24.43 -4.66
CA LEU A 431 15.93 -23.18 -5.25
C LEU A 431 17.13 -22.34 -5.70
N ALA A 432 17.19 -22.00 -6.97
CA ALA A 432 18.16 -21.04 -7.48
C ALA A 432 17.91 -19.63 -6.89
N GLY A 433 18.85 -18.70 -7.10
CA GLY A 433 18.68 -17.32 -6.67
C GLY A 433 17.40 -16.70 -7.24
N TYR A 434 16.59 -16.13 -6.38
CA TYR A 434 15.29 -15.51 -6.73
C TYR A 434 14.31 -16.43 -7.48
N GLN A 435 14.45 -17.75 -7.34
CA GLN A 435 13.46 -18.68 -7.88
C GLN A 435 12.14 -18.58 -7.11
N PHE A 436 11.05 -18.54 -7.89
CA PHE A 436 9.67 -18.56 -7.40
C PHE A 436 8.93 -19.77 -7.97
N LEU A 437 8.19 -20.46 -7.12
CA LEU A 437 7.43 -21.65 -7.47
C LEU A 437 6.01 -21.60 -6.94
N VAL A 438 5.07 -22.12 -7.71
CA VAL A 438 3.76 -22.59 -7.25
C VAL A 438 3.65 -24.07 -7.63
N LEU A 439 3.57 -24.93 -6.63
CA LEU A 439 3.55 -26.39 -6.80
C LEU A 439 2.21 -26.94 -6.28
N GLU A 440 1.56 -27.79 -7.06
CA GLU A 440 0.57 -28.71 -6.50
C GLU A 440 1.30 -29.89 -5.88
N ILE A 441 1.05 -30.14 -4.60
CA ILE A 441 1.69 -31.24 -3.86
C ILE A 441 0.68 -32.30 -3.45
N GLY A 442 1.15 -33.53 -3.24
CA GLY A 442 0.33 -34.60 -2.69
C GLY A 442 -0.16 -34.26 -1.29
N CYS A 443 -1.29 -34.86 -0.85
CA CYS A 443 -1.61 -34.88 0.56
C CYS A 443 -0.49 -35.66 1.26
N SER A 444 0.12 -35.08 2.31
CA SER A 444 0.92 -35.89 3.23
C SER A 444 -0.04 -36.90 3.86
N GLU A 445 0.11 -38.17 3.57
CA GLU A 445 -0.44 -39.21 4.45
C GLU A 445 0.20 -38.94 5.82
N VAL A 446 -0.60 -38.36 6.71
CA VAL A 446 -0.26 -38.35 8.13
C VAL A 446 -0.17 -39.80 8.50
N LEU A 447 1.04 -40.34 8.57
CA LEU A 447 1.32 -41.61 9.22
C LEU A 447 0.88 -41.42 10.67
N SER A 448 -0.39 -41.74 10.92
CA SER A 448 -0.88 -42.03 12.26
C SER A 448 -0.09 -43.23 12.78
N LYS A 449 0.89 -42.96 13.61
CA LYS A 449 1.46 -43.95 14.51
C LYS A 449 1.26 -43.49 15.92
#